data_b4d6b8f162d4c3ffd24b4721c55e47a1
#
_entry.id   b4d6b8f162d4c3ffd24b4721c55e47a1
#
_cell.length_a   1.000
_cell.length_b   1.000
_cell.length_c   1.000
_cell.angle_alpha   90.00
_cell.angle_beta   90.00
_cell.angle_gamma   90.00
#
_symmetry.space_group_name_H-M   'P 1'
#
loop_
_entity.id
_entity.type
_entity.pdbx_description
1 polymer ?
#
loop_
_entity_poly.entity_id
_entity_poly.type
_entity_poly.pdbx_seq_one_letter_code
_entity_poly.pdbx_strand_id
1 'polypeptide(L)'
;MIRAYQTSNDNFDQAIADHLGMNRTDMRCIDLIDQAGGMTAGELAKAAGLTTGAVTAVVDRLEKAGLARRVADPSDRRRVRIEVTPKLWELTGPLMMPFLEESQAIVDDYSTEELERFTEFIQRVIDVQAKHTERIRGL
;
A
#
# COMPACT_ATOMS: atom_id res chain seq x y z
N MET A 1 -5.57 -7.07 -21.40
CA MET A 1 -4.78 -7.78 -20.36
C MET A 1 -4.49 -6.89 -19.16
N ILE A 2 -3.79 -5.75 -19.28
CA ILE A 2 -3.46 -4.85 -18.13
C ILE A 2 -4.70 -4.39 -17.35
N ARG A 3 -5.79 -3.97 -18.02
CA ARG A 3 -7.04 -3.59 -17.35
C ARG A 3 -7.68 -4.74 -16.58
N ALA A 4 -7.62 -5.95 -17.11
CA ALA A 4 -8.15 -7.14 -16.42
C ALA A 4 -7.35 -7.43 -15.14
N TYR A 5 -6.03 -7.31 -15.21
CA TYR A 5 -5.16 -7.44 -14.04
C TYR A 5 -5.47 -6.38 -12.96
N GLN A 6 -5.60 -5.10 -13.36
CA GLN A 6 -5.96 -4.03 -12.43
C GLN A 6 -7.31 -4.30 -11.76
N THR A 7 -8.34 -4.70 -12.54
CA THR A 7 -9.65 -5.04 -11.98
C THR A 7 -9.57 -6.23 -11.02
N SER A 8 -8.78 -7.26 -11.35
CA SER A 8 -8.58 -8.42 -10.48
C SER A 8 -7.91 -8.04 -9.17
N ASN A 9 -6.86 -7.20 -9.25
CA ASN A 9 -6.17 -6.69 -8.06
C ASN A 9 -7.10 -5.85 -7.20
N ASP A 10 -7.85 -4.90 -7.79
CA ASP A 10 -8.83 -4.08 -7.08
C ASP A 10 -9.89 -4.93 -6.36
N ASN A 11 -10.36 -6.02 -6.98
CA ASN A 11 -11.33 -6.94 -6.37
C ASN A 11 -10.72 -7.73 -5.21
N PHE A 12 -9.47 -8.15 -5.34
CA PHE A 12 -8.75 -8.85 -4.28
C PHE A 12 -8.53 -7.95 -3.06
N ASP A 13 -8.04 -6.73 -3.27
CA ASP A 13 -7.86 -5.73 -2.22
C ASP A 13 -9.19 -5.39 -1.53
N GLN A 14 -10.28 -5.28 -2.31
CA GLN A 14 -11.61 -5.04 -1.76
C GLN A 14 -12.09 -6.20 -0.88
N ALA A 15 -11.85 -7.46 -1.30
CA ALA A 15 -12.22 -8.62 -0.51
C ALA A 15 -11.48 -8.68 0.84
N ILE A 16 -10.19 -8.32 0.85
CA ILE A 16 -9.41 -8.20 2.10
C ILE A 16 -9.98 -7.08 2.98
N ALA A 17 -10.23 -5.91 2.40
CA ALA A 17 -10.77 -4.77 3.12
C ALA A 17 -12.13 -5.10 3.77
N ASP A 18 -13.03 -5.75 3.03
CA ASP A 18 -14.35 -6.17 3.52
C ASP A 18 -14.21 -7.20 4.65
N HIS A 19 -13.30 -8.16 4.52
CA HIS A 19 -13.04 -9.16 5.56
C HIS A 19 -12.52 -8.53 6.86
N LEU A 20 -11.66 -7.51 6.74
CA LEU A 20 -11.11 -6.77 7.88
C LEU A 20 -12.05 -5.67 8.41
N GLY A 21 -13.21 -5.45 7.79
CA GLY A 21 -14.13 -4.37 8.13
C GLY A 21 -13.55 -2.98 7.88
N MET A 22 -12.63 -2.86 6.92
CA MET A 22 -11.95 -1.62 6.55
C MET A 22 -12.56 -1.03 5.28
N ASN A 23 -12.54 0.31 5.17
CA ASN A 23 -12.86 0.94 3.89
C ASN A 23 -11.60 1.00 2.98
N ARG A 24 -11.81 1.20 1.66
CA ARG A 24 -10.71 1.25 0.67
C ARG A 24 -9.67 2.33 0.97
N THR A 25 -10.09 3.45 1.52
CA THR A 25 -9.15 4.55 1.83
C THR A 25 -8.22 4.17 2.96
N ASP A 26 -8.77 3.55 4.02
CA ASP A 26 -7.98 3.08 5.17
C ASP A 26 -7.03 1.96 4.74
N MET A 27 -7.49 1.00 3.92
CA MET A 27 -6.68 -0.06 3.37
C MET A 27 -5.52 0.48 2.54
N ARG A 28 -5.81 1.39 1.60
CA ARG A 28 -4.77 2.03 0.79
C ARG A 28 -3.76 2.81 1.62
N CYS A 29 -4.20 3.51 2.66
CA CYS A 29 -3.30 4.26 3.53
C CYS A 29 -2.39 3.33 4.33
N ILE A 30 -2.91 2.22 4.87
CA ILE A 30 -2.09 1.28 5.63
C ILE A 30 -1.05 0.59 4.75
N ASP A 31 -1.40 0.24 3.51
CA ASP A 31 -0.47 -0.31 2.53
C ASP A 31 0.68 0.66 2.20
N LEU A 32 0.36 1.95 2.01
CA LEU A 32 1.38 2.98 1.77
C LEU A 32 2.33 3.14 2.97
N ILE A 33 1.79 3.10 4.19
CA ILE A 33 2.59 3.19 5.43
C ILE A 33 3.51 1.97 5.54
N ASP A 34 2.99 0.79 5.26
CA ASP A 34 3.73 -0.46 5.35
C ASP A 34 4.85 -0.53 4.32
N GLN A 35 4.56 -0.26 3.05
CA GLN A 35 5.54 -0.26 1.96
C GLN A 35 6.70 0.73 2.19
N ALA A 36 6.42 1.85 2.85
CA ALA A 36 7.43 2.86 3.19
C ALA A 36 8.20 2.56 4.49
N GLY A 37 7.84 1.50 5.23
CA GLY A 37 8.39 1.23 6.55
C GLY A 37 8.07 2.34 7.57
N GLY A 38 6.93 3.01 7.38
CA GLY A 38 6.48 4.16 8.16
C GLY A 38 6.68 5.49 7.45
N MET A 39 5.77 6.44 7.69
CA MET A 39 5.79 7.78 7.08
C MET A 39 5.11 8.82 7.96
N THR A 40 5.41 10.09 7.70
CA THR A 40 4.69 11.20 8.35
C THR A 40 3.28 11.38 7.78
N ALA A 41 2.40 12.05 8.51
CA ALA A 41 1.06 12.39 8.02
C ALA A 41 1.08 13.23 6.74
N GLY A 42 2.07 14.11 6.58
CA GLY A 42 2.26 14.92 5.37
C GLY A 42 2.67 14.09 4.15
N GLU A 43 3.59 13.14 4.33
CA GLU A 43 3.99 12.19 3.29
C GLU A 43 2.83 11.30 2.88
N LEU A 44 2.05 10.81 3.85
CA LEU A 44 0.85 10.01 3.60
C LEU A 44 -0.23 10.80 2.83
N ALA A 45 -0.45 12.06 3.21
CA ALA A 45 -1.39 12.94 2.52
C ALA A 45 -1.02 13.08 1.04
N LYS A 46 0.25 13.33 0.75
CA LYS A 46 0.78 13.44 -0.62
C LYS A 46 0.65 12.13 -1.39
N ALA A 47 1.09 11.02 -0.80
CA ALA A 47 1.06 9.70 -1.44
C ALA A 47 -0.37 9.22 -1.73
N ALA A 48 -1.28 9.40 -0.78
CA ALA A 48 -2.67 8.99 -0.91
C ALA A 48 -3.54 9.98 -1.71
N GLY A 49 -3.06 11.21 -1.95
CA GLY A 49 -3.85 12.28 -2.58
C GLY A 49 -4.98 12.78 -1.67
N LEU A 50 -4.75 12.82 -0.36
CA LEU A 50 -5.73 13.20 0.66
C LEU A 50 -5.39 14.56 1.30
N THR A 51 -6.39 15.20 1.89
CA THR A 51 -6.17 16.37 2.76
C THR A 51 -5.59 15.93 4.10
N THR A 52 -4.92 16.85 4.80
CA THR A 52 -4.37 16.60 6.15
C THR A 52 -5.45 16.14 7.15
N GLY A 53 -6.65 16.74 7.09
CA GLY A 53 -7.77 16.34 7.94
C GLY A 53 -8.25 14.93 7.64
N ALA A 54 -8.32 14.54 6.36
CA ALA A 54 -8.69 13.18 5.97
C ALA A 54 -7.65 12.15 6.46
N VAL A 55 -6.36 12.45 6.34
CA VAL A 55 -5.29 11.60 6.86
C VAL A 55 -5.39 11.43 8.37
N THR A 56 -5.64 12.52 9.11
CA THR A 56 -5.84 12.43 10.57
C THR A 56 -6.96 11.46 10.91
N ALA A 57 -8.12 11.59 10.24
CA ALA A 57 -9.25 10.71 10.48
C ALA A 57 -8.96 9.24 10.12
N VAL A 58 -8.22 8.98 9.04
CA VAL A 58 -7.76 7.63 8.67
C VAL A 58 -6.86 7.06 9.76
N VAL A 59 -5.82 7.80 10.14
CA VAL A 59 -4.84 7.34 11.13
C VAL A 59 -5.50 7.07 12.49
N ASP A 60 -6.44 7.92 12.91
CA ASP A 60 -7.19 7.72 14.15
C ASP A 60 -8.02 6.42 14.13
N ARG A 61 -8.63 6.08 12.98
CA ARG A 61 -9.34 4.80 12.82
C ARG A 61 -8.38 3.61 12.84
N LEU A 62 -7.24 3.72 12.16
CA LEU A 62 -6.21 2.66 12.15
C LEU A 62 -5.60 2.43 13.54
N GLU A 63 -5.35 3.50 14.30
CA GLU A 63 -4.89 3.41 15.69
C GLU A 63 -5.96 2.78 16.60
N LYS A 64 -7.22 3.20 16.46
CA LYS A 64 -8.33 2.60 17.21
C LYS A 64 -8.49 1.11 16.91
N ALA A 65 -8.25 0.69 15.68
CA ALA A 65 -8.23 -0.72 15.29
C ALA A 65 -6.96 -1.46 15.78
N GLY A 66 -5.94 -0.73 16.23
CA GLY A 66 -4.66 -1.25 16.65
C GLY A 66 -3.76 -1.69 15.49
N LEU A 67 -4.02 -1.20 14.26
CA LEU A 67 -3.30 -1.57 13.04
C LEU A 67 -2.14 -0.62 12.73
N ALA A 68 -2.21 0.61 13.22
CA ALA A 68 -1.13 1.59 13.13
C ALA A 68 -0.90 2.26 14.47
N ARG A 69 0.22 2.97 14.58
CA ARG A 69 0.59 3.77 15.76
C ARG A 69 1.38 5.00 15.34
N ARG A 70 1.27 6.07 16.10
CA ARG A 70 2.15 7.23 15.99
C ARG A 70 3.38 7.04 16.87
N VAL A 71 4.56 7.26 16.31
CA VAL A 71 5.85 7.15 17.01
C VAL A 71 6.70 8.37 16.75
N ALA A 72 7.62 8.69 17.66
CA ALA A 72 8.64 9.71 17.39
C ALA A 72 9.56 9.23 16.26
N ASP A 73 9.88 10.11 15.31
CA ASP A 73 10.83 9.80 14.25
C ASP A 73 12.23 9.53 14.85
N PRO A 74 12.88 8.40 14.52
CA PRO A 74 14.22 8.09 15.04
C PRO A 74 15.28 9.13 14.68
N SER A 75 15.12 9.80 13.54
CA SER A 75 16.06 10.81 13.05
C SER A 75 15.79 12.23 13.57
N ASP A 76 14.53 12.54 13.91
CA ASP A 76 14.12 13.83 14.48
C ASP A 76 12.92 13.65 15.41
N ARG A 77 13.16 13.66 16.71
CA ARG A 77 12.14 13.49 17.76
C ARG A 77 11.02 14.54 17.75
N ARG A 78 11.17 15.63 16.99
CA ARG A 78 10.12 16.64 16.77
C ARG A 78 9.11 16.21 15.73
N ARG A 79 9.46 15.21 14.93
CA ARG A 79 8.58 14.64 13.89
C ARG A 79 7.87 13.40 14.42
N VAL A 80 6.63 13.23 13.99
CA VAL A 80 5.83 12.05 14.28
C VAL A 80 5.69 11.23 13.01
N ARG A 81 6.02 9.95 13.09
CA ARG A 81 5.78 8.96 12.04
C ARG A 81 4.61 8.09 12.41
N ILE A 82 3.98 7.56 11.40
CA ILE A 82 2.94 6.55 11.50
C ILE A 82 3.57 5.25 11.03
N GLU A 83 3.46 4.21 11.83
CA GLU A 83 3.96 2.87 11.53
C GLU A 83 2.84 1.86 11.66
N VAL A 84 2.90 0.79 10.88
CA VAL A 84 2.02 -0.36 11.07
C VAL A 84 2.42 -1.12 12.32
N THR A 85 1.46 -1.83 12.91
CA THR A 85 1.72 -2.69 14.06
C THR A 85 1.81 -4.16 13.62
N PRO A 86 2.42 -5.05 14.43
CA PRO A 86 2.42 -6.49 14.16
C PRO A 86 1.02 -7.09 13.97
N LYS A 87 0.00 -6.50 14.60
CA LYS A 87 -1.40 -6.93 14.48
C LYS A 87 -1.90 -6.90 13.02
N LEU A 88 -1.39 -5.98 12.19
CA LEU A 88 -1.74 -5.97 10.77
C LEU A 88 -1.39 -7.32 10.14
N TRP A 89 -0.17 -7.79 10.36
CA TRP A 89 0.32 -9.05 9.81
C TRP A 89 -0.34 -10.28 10.42
N GLU A 90 -0.70 -10.23 11.70
CA GLU A 90 -1.47 -11.28 12.36
C GLU A 90 -2.84 -11.48 11.70
N LEU A 91 -3.47 -10.39 11.26
CA LEU A 91 -4.78 -10.43 10.60
C LEU A 91 -4.69 -10.70 9.10
N THR A 92 -3.73 -10.10 8.40
CA THR A 92 -3.61 -10.23 6.93
C THR A 92 -2.84 -11.47 6.52
N GLY A 93 -1.88 -11.94 7.34
CA GLY A 93 -1.04 -13.08 7.01
C GLY A 93 -1.82 -14.32 6.60
N PRO A 94 -2.80 -14.80 7.39
CA PRO A 94 -3.60 -15.98 7.02
C PRO A 94 -4.38 -15.82 5.70
N LEU A 95 -4.72 -14.59 5.31
CA LEU A 95 -5.41 -14.28 4.06
C LEU A 95 -4.44 -14.25 2.88
N MET A 96 -3.24 -13.71 3.11
CA MET A 96 -2.25 -13.47 2.07
C MET A 96 -1.36 -14.68 1.78
N MET A 97 -1.06 -15.52 2.81
CA MET A 97 -0.13 -16.63 2.64
C MET A 97 -0.51 -17.60 1.51
N PRO A 98 -1.77 -18.08 1.39
CA PRO A 98 -2.14 -18.95 0.28
C PRO A 98 -1.93 -18.30 -1.09
N PHE A 99 -2.25 -17.02 -1.21
CA PHE A 99 -2.02 -16.25 -2.45
C PHE A 99 -0.53 -16.12 -2.76
N LEU A 100 0.30 -15.85 -1.75
CA LEU A 100 1.76 -15.72 -1.94
C LEU A 100 2.40 -17.04 -2.34
N GLU A 101 1.97 -18.15 -1.75
CA GLU A 101 2.45 -19.50 -2.09
C GLU A 101 2.11 -19.87 -3.54
N GLU A 102 0.86 -19.64 -3.98
CA GLU A 102 0.46 -19.89 -5.37
C GLU A 102 1.15 -18.93 -6.35
N SER A 103 1.35 -17.67 -5.95
CA SER A 103 2.07 -16.68 -6.77
C SER A 103 3.55 -17.03 -6.90
N GLN A 104 4.17 -17.56 -5.85
CA GLN A 104 5.56 -18.01 -5.91
C GLN A 104 5.74 -19.13 -6.93
N ALA A 105 4.82 -20.08 -6.98
CA ALA A 105 4.85 -21.16 -7.96
C ALA A 105 4.82 -20.63 -9.42
N ILE A 106 4.07 -19.54 -9.66
CA ILE A 106 4.06 -18.87 -10.98
C ILE A 106 5.43 -18.23 -11.26
N VAL A 107 6.03 -17.57 -10.25
CA VAL A 107 7.35 -16.93 -10.39
C VAL A 107 8.44 -17.96 -10.70
N ASP A 108 8.37 -19.13 -10.07
CA ASP A 108 9.35 -20.22 -10.24
C ASP A 108 9.37 -20.82 -11.68
N ASP A 109 8.31 -20.59 -12.47
CA ASP A 109 8.25 -20.99 -13.89
C ASP A 109 9.08 -20.09 -14.82
N TYR A 110 9.60 -18.97 -14.32
CA TYR A 110 10.35 -17.98 -15.10
C TYR A 110 11.81 -17.89 -14.70
N SER A 111 12.69 -17.72 -15.69
CA SER A 111 14.10 -17.44 -15.46
C SER A 111 14.31 -16.06 -14.85
N THR A 112 15.44 -15.87 -14.17
CA THR A 112 15.84 -14.57 -13.62
C THR A 112 15.85 -13.47 -14.70
N GLU A 113 16.35 -13.77 -15.90
CA GLU A 113 16.39 -12.81 -17.00
C GLU A 113 14.97 -12.39 -17.46
N GLU A 114 14.03 -13.30 -17.50
CA GLU A 114 12.63 -13.00 -17.83
C GLU A 114 11.98 -12.13 -16.74
N LEU A 115 12.22 -12.45 -15.47
CA LEU A 115 11.71 -11.66 -14.34
C LEU A 115 12.31 -10.25 -14.31
N GLU A 116 13.59 -10.09 -14.61
CA GLU A 116 14.23 -8.77 -14.74
C GLU A 116 13.58 -7.94 -15.85
N ARG A 117 13.30 -8.53 -17.01
CA ARG A 117 12.61 -7.85 -18.12
C ARG A 117 11.18 -7.46 -17.76
N PHE A 118 10.45 -8.31 -17.06
CA PHE A 118 9.11 -7.96 -16.55
C PHE A 118 9.17 -6.82 -15.55
N THR A 119 10.13 -6.85 -14.64
CA THR A 119 10.33 -5.79 -13.64
C THR A 119 10.63 -4.46 -14.33
N GLU A 120 11.55 -4.44 -15.29
CA GLU A 120 11.87 -3.25 -16.06
C GLU A 120 10.64 -2.71 -16.82
N PHE A 121 9.88 -3.57 -17.48
CA PHE A 121 8.67 -3.19 -18.19
C PHE A 121 7.64 -2.55 -17.25
N ILE A 122 7.34 -3.19 -16.12
CA ILE A 122 6.38 -2.68 -15.15
C ILE A 122 6.84 -1.35 -14.56
N GLN A 123 8.14 -1.21 -14.22
CA GLN A 123 8.68 0.05 -13.71
C GLN A 123 8.49 1.19 -14.71
N ARG A 124 8.76 0.97 -15.99
CA ARG A 124 8.54 1.98 -17.04
C ARG A 124 7.07 2.38 -17.18
N VAL A 125 6.14 1.43 -17.03
CA VAL A 125 4.70 1.72 -17.03
C VAL A 125 4.32 2.57 -15.81
N ILE A 126 4.82 2.25 -14.62
CA ILE A 126 4.60 3.02 -13.38
C ILE A 126 5.11 4.46 -13.56
N ASP A 127 6.30 4.65 -14.08
CA ASP A 127 6.90 5.98 -14.28
C ASP A 127 6.05 6.85 -15.24
N VAL A 128 5.56 6.25 -16.32
CA VAL A 128 4.66 6.94 -17.27
C VAL A 128 3.34 7.31 -16.59
N GLN A 129 2.75 6.41 -15.83
CA GLN A 129 1.51 6.68 -15.08
C GLN A 129 1.71 7.79 -14.04
N ALA A 130 2.80 7.75 -13.27
CA ALA A 130 3.14 8.77 -12.28
C ALA A 130 3.27 10.16 -12.93
N LYS A 131 4.04 10.26 -14.03
CA LYS A 131 4.20 11.49 -14.80
C LYS A 131 2.86 12.08 -15.25
N HIS A 132 1.97 11.25 -15.78
CA HIS A 132 0.67 11.72 -16.28
C HIS A 132 -0.31 12.02 -15.15
N THR A 133 -0.21 11.33 -14.02
CA THR A 133 -0.98 11.66 -12.81
C THR A 133 -0.67 13.07 -12.33
N GLU A 134 0.62 13.42 -12.21
CA GLU A 134 1.02 14.78 -11.82
C GLU A 134 0.59 15.83 -12.84
N ARG A 135 0.69 15.52 -14.13
CA ARG A 135 0.18 16.42 -15.19
C ARG A 135 -1.32 16.69 -15.05
N ILE A 136 -2.12 15.67 -14.76
CA ILE A 136 -3.58 15.80 -14.61
C ILE A 136 -3.94 16.58 -13.34
N ARG A 137 -3.21 16.35 -12.23
CA ARG A 137 -3.41 17.08 -10.97
C ARG A 137 -3.06 18.56 -11.07
N GLY A 138 -2.22 18.95 -12.03
CA GLY A 138 -1.84 20.34 -12.30
C GLY A 138 -2.76 21.08 -13.28
N LEU A 139 -3.83 20.45 -13.79
CA LEU A 139 -4.87 21.06 -14.64
C LEU A 139 -5.98 21.68 -13.79
#